data_4bb12a261ab48f2b26011a2554490d56
#
_entry.id   4bb12a261ab48f2b26011a2554490d56
#
_cell.length_a   1.000
_cell.length_b   1.000
_cell.length_c   1.000
_cell.angle_alpha   90.00
_cell.angle_beta   90.00
_cell.angle_gamma   90.00
#
_symmetry.space_group_name_H-M   'P 1'
#
loop_
_entity.id
_entity.type
_entity.pdbx_description
1 polymer ?
#
loop_
_entity_poly.entity_id
_entity_poly.type
_entity_poly.pdbx_seq_one_letter_code
_entity_poly.pdbx_strand_id
1 'polypeptide(L)'
;MYRIYKKILGCCLFLLPLALHAQMGEPRSNIDIGANVGLTMSSVGFDPTIKQKQLLAPTAGVVVRVTSEKYFKTYCALQAELNFVQAGWQEEIFNAQNQPLPDTYNRKLNYLQLPIMARLAWGKEDRGWMGYFLAGPQLSFCLSEKESYSTTWTLNGEGHPDRLNDMYDQYGMKIDHRFDYGVTAGAGVELGTGAGHFLLDARYYYGLSDIFKNGKRDTFGRSNSQIITVKLTYLIPVRK
;
A
#
# COMPACT_ATOMS: atom_id res chain seq x y z
N MET A 1 32.63 21.83 -10.43
CA MET A 1 31.61 20.99 -9.77
C MET A 1 31.30 19.70 -10.57
N TYR A 2 31.02 19.75 -11.86
CA TYR A 2 30.64 18.61 -12.71
C TYR A 2 31.68 17.44 -12.77
N ARG A 3 32.97 17.72 -12.67
CA ARG A 3 34.03 16.70 -12.66
C ARG A 3 34.13 15.88 -11.38
N ILE A 4 33.67 16.41 -10.26
CA ILE A 4 33.67 15.71 -8.96
C ILE A 4 32.57 14.68 -8.90
N TYR A 5 31.36 15.00 -9.42
CA TYR A 5 30.23 14.05 -9.48
C TYR A 5 30.52 12.83 -10.33
N LYS A 6 31.20 12.99 -11.48
CA LYS A 6 31.60 11.84 -12.32
C LYS A 6 32.59 10.91 -11.61
N LYS A 7 33.50 11.45 -10.78
CA LYS A 7 34.46 10.63 -10.01
C LYS A 7 33.78 9.91 -8.85
N ILE A 8 32.80 10.55 -8.17
CA ILE A 8 32.04 9.95 -7.08
C ILE A 8 31.10 8.87 -7.65
N LEU A 9 30.40 9.14 -8.76
CA LEU A 9 29.54 8.17 -9.44
C LEU A 9 30.35 6.95 -9.95
N GLY A 10 31.54 7.16 -10.50
CA GLY A 10 32.44 6.09 -10.91
C GLY A 10 32.93 5.25 -9.74
N CYS A 11 33.23 5.87 -8.58
CA CYS A 11 33.67 5.16 -7.39
C CYS A 11 32.50 4.32 -6.77
N CYS A 12 31.27 4.82 -6.77
CA CYS A 12 30.09 4.09 -6.32
C CYS A 12 29.78 2.90 -7.24
N LEU A 13 29.92 3.04 -8.57
CA LEU A 13 29.73 1.92 -9.50
C LEU A 13 30.81 0.83 -9.38
N PHE A 14 32.04 1.19 -9.00
CA PHE A 14 33.15 0.22 -8.82
C PHE A 14 33.05 -0.54 -7.48
N LEU A 15 32.39 0.02 -6.47
CA LEU A 15 32.20 -0.62 -5.16
C LEU A 15 31.01 -1.62 -5.15
N LEU A 16 30.07 -1.51 -6.09
CA LEU A 16 28.94 -2.44 -6.22
C LEU A 16 29.37 -3.92 -6.41
N PRO A 17 30.34 -4.29 -7.26
CA PRO A 17 30.73 -5.69 -7.41
C PRO A 17 31.49 -6.27 -6.22
N LEU A 18 32.15 -5.43 -5.39
CA LEU A 18 32.86 -5.89 -4.18
C LEU A 18 31.88 -6.23 -3.04
N ALA A 19 30.71 -5.58 -2.97
CA ALA A 19 29.69 -5.90 -1.99
C ALA A 19 28.96 -7.22 -2.27
N LEU A 20 28.91 -7.65 -3.54
CA LEU A 20 28.23 -8.88 -3.96
C LEU A 20 28.97 -10.17 -3.56
N HIS A 21 30.26 -10.12 -3.23
CA HIS A 21 31.05 -11.29 -2.82
C HIS A 21 31.22 -11.42 -1.29
N ALA A 22 30.73 -10.47 -0.49
CA ALA A 22 30.97 -10.45 0.95
C ALA A 22 29.93 -11.22 1.79
N GLN A 23 28.90 -11.78 1.18
CA GLN A 23 27.83 -12.50 1.90
C GLN A 23 27.62 -13.89 1.33
N MET A 24 28.28 -14.89 1.92
CA MET A 24 27.99 -16.30 1.64
C MET A 24 26.83 -16.77 2.51
N GLY A 25 25.58 -16.54 2.05
CA GLY A 25 24.41 -17.23 2.54
C GLY A 25 24.33 -18.66 1.94
N GLU A 26 23.60 -19.56 2.57
CA GLU A 26 23.24 -20.81 1.92
C GLU A 26 22.27 -20.49 0.76
N PRO A 27 22.66 -20.76 -0.51
CA PRO A 27 21.77 -20.46 -1.64
C PRO A 27 20.52 -21.33 -1.57
N ARG A 28 19.38 -20.74 -1.82
CA ARG A 28 18.08 -21.37 -1.95
C ARG A 28 17.50 -21.04 -3.32
N SER A 29 16.72 -21.93 -3.88
CA SER A 29 16.04 -21.69 -5.16
C SER A 29 14.55 -22.05 -5.07
N ASN A 30 13.98 -21.88 -3.88
CA ASN A 30 12.58 -22.25 -3.66
C ASN A 30 11.67 -21.19 -4.28
N ILE A 31 10.72 -21.66 -5.08
CA ILE A 31 9.70 -20.83 -5.71
C ILE A 31 8.34 -21.31 -5.20
N ASP A 32 7.59 -20.40 -4.63
CA ASP A 32 6.23 -20.63 -4.16
C ASP A 32 5.27 -19.73 -4.93
N ILE A 33 4.11 -20.25 -5.27
CA ILE A 33 3.03 -19.50 -5.88
C ILE A 33 1.75 -19.70 -5.10
N GLY A 34 0.87 -18.73 -5.12
CA GLY A 34 -0.39 -18.85 -4.40
C GLY A 34 -1.34 -17.69 -4.58
N ALA A 35 -2.31 -17.64 -3.70
CA ALA A 35 -3.33 -16.62 -3.71
C ALA A 35 -3.50 -16.01 -2.31
N ASN A 36 -3.97 -14.78 -2.28
CA ASN A 36 -4.30 -14.08 -1.05
C ASN A 36 -5.70 -13.49 -1.08
N VAL A 37 -6.29 -13.37 0.09
CA VAL A 37 -7.54 -12.63 0.34
C VAL A 37 -7.37 -11.83 1.62
N GLY A 38 -8.09 -10.72 1.75
CA GLY A 38 -7.96 -9.90 2.95
C GLY A 38 -8.94 -8.74 2.98
N LEU A 39 -8.69 -7.87 3.96
CA LEU A 39 -9.43 -6.64 4.17
C LEU A 39 -8.46 -5.47 4.18
N THR A 40 -8.89 -4.36 3.61
CA THR A 40 -8.20 -3.08 3.62
C THR A 40 -8.97 -2.08 4.46
N MET A 41 -8.26 -1.27 5.21
CA MET A 41 -8.75 -0.07 5.87
C MET A 41 -8.00 1.11 5.26
N SER A 42 -8.69 1.97 4.53
CA SER A 42 -8.06 3.03 3.75
C SER A 42 -8.58 4.41 4.13
N SER A 43 -7.71 5.40 3.96
CA SER A 43 -7.98 6.82 4.07
C SER A 43 -7.08 7.58 3.10
N VAL A 44 -7.32 8.87 2.92
CA VAL A 44 -6.49 9.76 2.11
C VAL A 44 -5.99 10.92 2.97
N GLY A 45 -4.69 11.15 2.95
CA GLY A 45 -4.07 12.26 3.65
C GLY A 45 -4.25 13.55 2.88
N PHE A 46 -5.31 14.31 3.17
CA PHE A 46 -5.58 15.60 2.56
C PHE A 46 -4.88 16.76 3.26
N ASP A 47 -4.49 17.75 2.49
CA ASP A 47 -4.09 19.08 2.96
C ASP A 47 -4.75 20.14 2.06
N PRO A 48 -5.72 20.94 2.59
CA PRO A 48 -6.27 20.97 3.95
C PRO A 48 -6.94 19.68 4.40
N THR A 49 -6.89 19.41 5.70
CA THR A 49 -7.36 18.13 6.27
C THR A 49 -8.88 18.01 6.19
N ILE A 50 -9.34 16.87 5.66
CA ILE A 50 -10.75 16.44 5.67
C ILE A 50 -10.91 15.36 6.73
N LYS A 51 -11.91 15.51 7.63
CA LYS A 51 -12.21 14.47 8.63
C LYS A 51 -12.77 13.22 7.95
N GLN A 52 -12.21 12.05 8.25
CA GLN A 52 -12.55 10.80 7.59
C GLN A 52 -12.64 9.64 8.58
N LYS A 53 -13.53 8.69 8.26
CA LYS A 53 -13.49 7.31 8.75
C LYS A 53 -12.68 6.47 7.77
N GLN A 54 -12.02 5.44 8.29
CA GLN A 54 -11.37 4.46 7.44
C GLN A 54 -12.42 3.67 6.64
N LEU A 55 -12.22 3.59 5.34
CA LEU A 55 -13.07 2.79 4.47
C LEU A 55 -12.60 1.33 4.52
N LEU A 56 -13.48 0.46 5.05
CA LEU A 56 -13.23 -0.98 5.05
C LEU A 56 -13.68 -1.60 3.73
N ALA A 57 -12.78 -2.37 3.08
CA ALA A 57 -13.06 -2.98 1.79
C ALA A 57 -12.29 -4.30 1.60
N PRO A 58 -12.75 -5.20 0.69
CA PRO A 58 -12.05 -6.44 0.40
C PRO A 58 -10.84 -6.24 -0.52
N THR A 59 -9.90 -7.20 -0.43
CA THR A 59 -8.78 -7.38 -1.38
C THR A 59 -8.58 -8.85 -1.68
N ALA A 60 -8.15 -9.15 -2.90
CA ALA A 60 -7.76 -10.48 -3.32
C ALA A 60 -6.67 -10.41 -4.41
N GLY A 61 -5.83 -11.44 -4.50
CA GLY A 61 -4.76 -11.44 -5.49
C GLY A 61 -3.98 -12.75 -5.57
N VAL A 62 -2.95 -12.70 -6.40
CA VAL A 62 -2.00 -13.80 -6.60
C VAL A 62 -0.62 -13.38 -6.10
N VAL A 63 0.17 -14.37 -5.70
CA VAL A 63 1.47 -14.16 -5.05
C VAL A 63 2.50 -15.08 -5.68
N VAL A 64 3.69 -14.55 -5.91
CA VAL A 64 4.90 -15.32 -6.22
C VAL A 64 5.95 -14.95 -5.19
N ARG A 65 6.57 -15.95 -4.58
CA ARG A 65 7.68 -15.80 -3.65
C ARG A 65 8.88 -16.59 -4.14
N VAL A 66 10.03 -15.95 -4.17
CA VAL A 66 11.31 -16.56 -4.49
C VAL A 66 12.20 -16.45 -3.26
N THR A 67 12.48 -17.56 -2.60
CA THR A 67 13.43 -17.61 -1.48
C THR A 67 14.82 -17.82 -2.06
N SER A 68 15.68 -16.80 -1.92
CA SER A 68 17.00 -16.79 -2.57
C SER A 68 18.10 -17.32 -1.67
N GLU A 69 18.05 -17.04 -0.39
CA GLU A 69 19.14 -17.32 0.52
C GLU A 69 18.66 -17.56 1.95
N LYS A 70 19.44 -18.37 2.67
CA LYS A 70 19.37 -18.47 4.12
C LYS A 70 20.68 -17.97 4.71
N TYR A 71 20.60 -16.93 5.51
CA TYR A 71 21.73 -16.33 6.18
C TYR A 71 21.61 -16.55 7.70
N PHE A 72 22.42 -17.45 8.27
CA PHE A 72 22.28 -17.98 9.65
C PHE A 72 20.88 -18.55 9.92
N LYS A 73 20.05 -17.82 10.65
CA LYS A 73 18.66 -18.19 10.98
C LYS A 73 17.62 -17.39 10.19
N THR A 74 18.06 -16.50 9.29
CA THR A 74 17.21 -15.60 8.52
C THR A 74 17.04 -16.14 7.09
N TYR A 75 15.81 -16.30 6.67
CA TYR A 75 15.45 -16.63 5.30
C TYR A 75 15.15 -15.36 4.55
N CYS A 76 15.85 -15.14 3.45
CA CYS A 76 15.70 -13.97 2.59
C CYS A 76 14.91 -14.37 1.34
N ALA A 77 13.84 -13.65 1.06
CA ALA A 77 12.99 -13.89 -0.09
C ALA A 77 12.56 -12.58 -0.75
N LEU A 78 12.28 -12.65 -2.04
CA LEU A 78 11.55 -11.64 -2.79
C LEU A 78 10.10 -12.12 -2.98
N GLN A 79 9.14 -11.26 -2.64
CA GLN A 79 7.72 -11.55 -2.80
C GLN A 79 7.08 -10.49 -3.68
N ALA A 80 6.50 -10.92 -4.78
CA ALA A 80 5.73 -10.07 -5.69
C ALA A 80 4.27 -10.51 -5.69
N GLU A 81 3.36 -9.54 -5.75
CA GLU A 81 1.93 -9.83 -5.74
C GLU A 81 1.22 -9.01 -6.81
N LEU A 82 0.10 -9.52 -7.30
CA LEU A 82 -0.83 -8.77 -8.13
C LEU A 82 -2.19 -8.83 -7.43
N ASN A 83 -2.62 -7.70 -6.88
CA ASN A 83 -3.81 -7.63 -6.04
C ASN A 83 -4.86 -6.70 -6.66
N PHE A 84 -6.11 -7.14 -6.64
CA PHE A 84 -7.25 -6.25 -6.79
C PHE A 84 -7.63 -5.73 -5.41
N VAL A 85 -7.65 -4.39 -5.25
CA VAL A 85 -7.85 -3.72 -3.97
C VAL A 85 -8.91 -2.66 -4.16
N GLN A 86 -9.91 -2.66 -3.28
CA GLN A 86 -10.80 -1.53 -3.14
C GLN A 86 -10.30 -0.67 -1.99
N ALA A 87 -10.13 0.63 -2.25
CA ALA A 87 -9.68 1.63 -1.28
C ALA A 87 -10.50 2.93 -1.46
N GLY A 88 -10.14 3.97 -0.74
CA GLY A 88 -10.78 5.29 -0.82
C GLY A 88 -10.98 5.90 0.56
N TRP A 89 -12.02 6.71 0.71
CA TRP A 89 -12.33 7.36 1.99
C TRP A 89 -13.83 7.54 2.19
N GLN A 90 -14.20 7.69 3.45
CA GLN A 90 -15.53 8.05 3.89
C GLN A 90 -15.42 9.29 4.78
N GLU A 91 -16.12 10.36 4.46
CA GLU A 91 -16.06 11.59 5.23
C GLU A 91 -16.91 11.51 6.50
N GLU A 92 -16.38 12.09 7.57
CA GLU A 92 -17.14 12.49 8.75
C GLU A 92 -17.50 13.95 8.62
N ILE A 93 -18.73 14.24 8.25
CA ILE A 93 -19.15 15.57 7.88
C ILE A 93 -19.60 16.36 9.11
N PHE A 94 -18.98 17.53 9.31
CA PHE A 94 -19.27 18.47 10.38
C PHE A 94 -19.53 19.86 9.78
N ASN A 95 -20.42 20.61 10.43
CA ASN A 95 -20.67 22.02 10.07
C ASN A 95 -19.55 22.93 10.56
N ALA A 96 -19.63 24.22 10.22
CA ALA A 96 -18.69 25.26 10.64
C ALA A 96 -18.57 25.37 12.18
N GLN A 97 -19.57 24.96 12.94
CA GLN A 97 -19.59 24.96 14.42
C GLN A 97 -19.08 23.63 15.01
N ASN A 98 -18.47 22.75 14.16
CA ASN A 98 -17.97 21.43 14.54
C ASN A 98 -19.07 20.49 15.13
N GLN A 99 -20.29 20.61 14.66
CA GLN A 99 -21.39 19.69 14.97
C GLN A 99 -21.53 18.66 13.84
N PRO A 100 -21.78 17.39 14.15
CA PRO A 100 -21.95 16.36 13.12
C PRO A 100 -23.23 16.60 12.31
N LEU A 101 -23.11 16.49 11.00
CA LEU A 101 -24.23 16.55 10.07
C LEU A 101 -24.68 15.14 9.62
N PRO A 102 -25.95 14.99 9.23
CA PRO A 102 -26.47 13.73 8.71
C PRO A 102 -25.99 13.41 7.30
N ASP A 103 -25.34 14.34 6.64
CA ASP A 103 -24.79 14.19 5.30
C ASP A 103 -23.74 13.07 5.23
N THR A 104 -23.69 12.39 4.11
CA THR A 104 -22.72 11.32 3.86
C THR A 104 -21.99 11.53 2.56
N TYR A 105 -20.69 11.25 2.54
CA TYR A 105 -19.87 11.17 1.36
C TYR A 105 -18.89 10.01 1.47
N ASN A 106 -18.85 9.21 0.41
CA ASN A 106 -18.01 8.04 0.33
C ASN A 106 -17.45 7.91 -1.09
N ARG A 107 -16.14 7.79 -1.23
CA ARG A 107 -15.49 7.58 -2.50
C ARG A 107 -14.71 6.27 -2.49
N LYS A 108 -15.04 5.38 -3.41
CA LYS A 108 -14.41 4.08 -3.60
C LYS A 108 -13.58 4.09 -4.87
N LEU A 109 -12.35 3.62 -4.75
CA LEU A 109 -11.36 3.52 -5.79
C LEU A 109 -10.95 2.06 -5.93
N ASN A 110 -11.08 1.50 -7.12
CA ASN A 110 -10.64 0.13 -7.39
C ASN A 110 -9.26 0.18 -8.02
N TYR A 111 -8.30 -0.44 -7.37
CA TYR A 111 -6.90 -0.48 -7.78
C TYR A 111 -6.46 -1.88 -8.19
N LEU A 112 -5.61 -1.93 -9.20
CA LEU A 112 -4.70 -3.05 -9.42
C LEU A 112 -3.36 -2.67 -8.81
N GLN A 113 -2.88 -3.45 -7.82
CA GLN A 113 -1.66 -3.17 -7.06
C GLN A 113 -0.59 -4.23 -7.32
N LEU A 114 0.64 -3.79 -7.52
CA LEU A 114 1.84 -4.60 -7.70
C LEU A 114 2.88 -4.24 -6.64
N PRO A 115 2.80 -4.78 -5.42
CA PRO A 115 3.88 -4.68 -4.44
C PRO A 115 4.99 -5.67 -4.78
N ILE A 116 6.25 -5.21 -4.68
CA ILE A 116 7.47 -6.00 -4.82
C ILE A 116 8.26 -5.82 -3.52
N MET A 117 8.34 -6.85 -2.70
CA MET A 117 8.80 -6.75 -1.32
C MET A 117 9.95 -7.68 -1.04
N ALA A 118 10.99 -7.17 -0.39
CA ALA A 118 11.96 -8.00 0.32
C ALA A 118 11.31 -8.55 1.58
N ARG A 119 11.51 -9.84 1.84
CA ARG A 119 10.98 -10.55 3.00
C ARG A 119 12.12 -11.16 3.79
N LEU A 120 12.12 -10.95 5.09
CA LEU A 120 13.02 -11.55 6.04
C LEU A 120 12.22 -12.38 7.04
N ALA A 121 12.54 -13.67 7.17
CA ALA A 121 11.78 -14.59 8.00
C ALA A 121 12.67 -15.40 8.93
N TRP A 122 12.15 -15.76 10.08
CA TRP A 122 12.81 -16.54 11.11
C TRP A 122 11.88 -17.63 11.63
N GLY A 123 12.39 -18.84 11.77
CA GLY A 123 11.63 -19.97 12.29
C GLY A 123 11.97 -21.29 11.60
N LYS A 124 10.99 -22.18 11.50
CA LYS A 124 11.14 -23.50 10.88
C LYS A 124 10.71 -23.48 9.43
N GLU A 125 11.62 -23.88 8.52
CA GLU A 125 11.44 -23.76 7.06
C GLU A 125 10.31 -24.66 6.52
N ASP A 126 10.34 -25.96 6.79
CA ASP A 126 9.44 -26.92 6.12
C ASP A 126 8.12 -27.15 6.88
N ARG A 127 8.19 -27.30 8.19
CA ARG A 127 7.01 -27.56 9.04
C ARG A 127 7.13 -26.80 10.34
N GLY A 128 6.16 -25.94 10.61
CA GLY A 128 6.08 -25.15 11.84
C GLY A 128 5.92 -23.67 11.57
N TRP A 129 6.18 -22.89 12.61
CA TRP A 129 5.93 -21.46 12.59
C TRP A 129 7.17 -20.67 12.19
N MET A 130 6.95 -19.62 11.43
CA MET A 130 7.91 -18.57 11.10
C MET A 130 7.27 -17.21 11.35
N GLY A 131 8.03 -16.30 11.96
CA GLY A 131 7.70 -14.86 11.93
C GLY A 131 8.43 -14.19 10.78
N TYR A 132 7.86 -13.13 10.20
CA TYR A 132 8.53 -12.41 9.13
C TYR A 132 8.17 -10.93 9.08
N PHE A 133 9.11 -10.16 8.52
CA PHE A 133 8.89 -8.80 8.06
C PHE A 133 9.02 -8.73 6.56
N LEU A 134 8.32 -7.78 5.96
CA LEU A 134 8.40 -7.50 4.54
C LEU A 134 8.31 -5.98 4.31
N ALA A 135 9.04 -5.49 3.32
CA ALA A 135 8.99 -4.09 2.90
C ALA A 135 9.43 -3.97 1.44
N GLY A 136 8.90 -2.98 0.75
CA GLY A 136 9.28 -2.69 -0.61
C GLY A 136 8.41 -1.65 -1.31
N PRO A 137 8.75 -1.31 -2.55
CA PRO A 137 7.94 -0.46 -3.39
C PRO A 137 6.62 -1.13 -3.78
N GLN A 138 5.60 -0.31 -3.95
CA GLN A 138 4.30 -0.73 -4.46
C GLN A 138 3.85 0.23 -5.54
N LEU A 139 3.44 -0.32 -6.67
CA LEU A 139 2.82 0.39 -7.76
C LEU A 139 1.33 0.10 -7.76
N SER A 140 0.50 1.09 -8.04
CA SER A 140 -0.96 0.94 -8.04
C SER A 140 -1.55 1.67 -9.24
N PHE A 141 -2.53 1.07 -9.88
CA PHE A 141 -3.24 1.67 -10.98
C PHE A 141 -4.75 1.70 -10.70
N CYS A 142 -5.34 2.90 -10.69
CA CYS A 142 -6.77 3.08 -10.48
C CYS A 142 -7.56 2.70 -11.74
N LEU A 143 -8.31 1.60 -11.64
CA LEU A 143 -9.14 1.07 -12.72
C LEU A 143 -10.44 1.85 -12.84
N SER A 144 -11.08 2.14 -11.70
CA SER A 144 -12.37 2.83 -11.64
C SER A 144 -12.57 3.54 -10.32
N GLU A 145 -13.39 4.57 -10.36
CA GLU A 145 -13.82 5.34 -9.21
C GLU A 145 -15.35 5.37 -9.13
N LYS A 146 -15.88 5.43 -7.91
CA LYS A 146 -17.31 5.58 -7.65
C LYS A 146 -17.52 6.48 -6.45
N GLU A 147 -18.32 7.51 -6.63
CA GLU A 147 -18.82 8.36 -5.54
C GLU A 147 -20.22 7.92 -5.10
N SER A 148 -20.49 8.09 -3.83
CA SER A 148 -21.81 7.92 -3.22
C SER A 148 -21.98 8.99 -2.15
N TYR A 149 -23.02 9.80 -2.27
CA TYR A 149 -23.29 10.94 -1.40
C TYR A 149 -24.79 11.13 -1.16
N SER A 150 -25.11 11.94 -0.16
CA SER A 150 -26.48 12.30 0.18
C SER A 150 -27.17 13.01 -0.98
N THR A 151 -28.43 12.69 -1.25
CA THR A 151 -29.24 13.30 -2.33
C THR A 151 -29.43 14.80 -2.13
N THR A 152 -29.49 15.23 -0.87
CA THR A 152 -29.60 16.63 -0.47
C THR A 152 -28.50 16.97 0.52
N TRP A 153 -27.85 18.14 0.32
CA TRP A 153 -26.82 18.65 1.22
C TRP A 153 -27.41 19.60 2.23
N THR A 154 -26.91 19.58 3.46
CA THR A 154 -27.11 20.66 4.42
C THR A 154 -26.31 21.86 3.96
N LEU A 155 -27.01 23.00 3.73
CA LEU A 155 -26.42 24.22 3.19
C LEU A 155 -26.14 25.23 4.31
N ASN A 156 -25.08 26.02 4.13
CA ASN A 156 -24.81 27.20 4.93
C ASN A 156 -25.66 28.41 4.48
N GLY A 157 -25.49 29.57 5.15
CA GLY A 157 -26.24 30.79 4.82
C GLY A 157 -25.97 31.37 3.43
N GLU A 158 -24.92 30.91 2.73
CA GLU A 158 -24.53 31.33 1.40
C GLU A 158 -25.01 30.34 0.29
N GLY A 159 -25.66 29.27 0.68
CA GLY A 159 -26.17 28.24 -0.26
C GLY A 159 -25.13 27.22 -0.68
N HIS A 160 -23.97 27.17 -0.04
CA HIS A 160 -22.95 26.13 -0.24
C HIS A 160 -23.09 25.01 0.80
N PRO A 161 -22.56 23.79 0.54
CA PRO A 161 -22.55 22.72 1.53
C PRO A 161 -21.89 23.20 2.83
N ASP A 162 -22.59 23.11 3.98
CA ASP A 162 -22.08 23.52 5.28
C ASP A 162 -21.00 22.52 5.73
N ARG A 163 -19.73 22.93 5.75
CA ARG A 163 -18.59 22.08 6.02
C ARG A 163 -17.61 22.76 6.97
N LEU A 164 -16.98 21.96 7.83
CA LEU A 164 -15.85 22.41 8.61
C LEU A 164 -14.73 22.85 7.65
N ASN A 165 -14.16 24.03 7.85
CA ASN A 165 -13.15 24.66 7.01
C ASN A 165 -13.62 25.01 5.58
N ASP A 166 -14.91 25.01 5.32
CA ASP A 166 -15.53 25.35 4.03
C ASP A 166 -14.98 24.53 2.84
N MET A 167 -14.60 23.26 3.13
CA MET A 167 -14.01 22.34 2.16
C MET A 167 -15.08 21.42 1.57
N TYR A 168 -15.41 21.64 0.30
CA TYR A 168 -16.37 20.84 -0.48
C TYR A 168 -15.93 20.63 -1.94
N ASP A 169 -14.77 21.13 -2.32
CA ASP A 169 -14.28 21.05 -3.70
C ASP A 169 -14.03 19.62 -4.18
N GLN A 170 -13.78 18.68 -3.27
CA GLN A 170 -13.56 17.27 -3.60
C GLN A 170 -14.81 16.59 -4.17
N TYR A 171 -16.00 17.17 -3.97
CA TYR A 171 -17.25 16.59 -4.47
C TYR A 171 -17.36 16.75 -5.98
N GLY A 172 -17.46 15.61 -6.69
CA GLY A 172 -17.50 15.58 -8.15
C GLY A 172 -16.16 15.79 -8.87
N MET A 173 -15.05 16.06 -8.13
CA MET A 173 -13.73 16.09 -8.76
C MET A 173 -13.37 14.71 -9.29
N LYS A 174 -12.86 14.64 -10.52
CA LYS A 174 -12.28 13.41 -11.07
C LYS A 174 -10.86 13.20 -10.56
N ILE A 175 -10.46 11.94 -10.44
CA ILE A 175 -9.06 11.60 -10.15
C ILE A 175 -8.19 12.05 -11.32
N ASP A 176 -7.19 12.87 -11.03
CA ASP A 176 -6.21 13.35 -12.01
C ASP A 176 -5.14 12.31 -12.29
N HIS A 177 -4.63 11.67 -11.24
CA HIS A 177 -3.56 10.69 -11.33
C HIS A 177 -4.09 9.28 -11.04
N ARG A 178 -4.23 8.48 -12.10
CA ARG A 178 -4.63 7.07 -11.98
C ARG A 178 -3.48 6.15 -11.56
N PHE A 179 -2.25 6.59 -11.76
CA PHE A 179 -1.07 5.85 -11.35
C PHE A 179 -0.60 6.38 -9.98
N ASP A 180 -0.54 5.48 -9.02
CA ASP A 180 -0.08 5.74 -7.66
C ASP A 180 1.12 4.84 -7.37
N TYR A 181 2.13 5.37 -6.67
CA TYR A 181 3.30 4.65 -6.22
C TYR A 181 3.63 5.03 -4.78
N GLY A 182 4.23 4.09 -4.07
CA GLY A 182 4.58 4.31 -2.67
C GLY A 182 5.39 3.17 -2.10
N VAL A 183 5.42 3.12 -0.79
CA VAL A 183 6.13 2.11 -0.02
C VAL A 183 5.14 1.33 0.83
N THR A 184 5.29 0.00 0.83
CA THR A 184 4.56 -0.90 1.72
C THR A 184 5.53 -1.57 2.68
N ALA A 185 5.12 -1.72 3.94
CA ALA A 185 5.86 -2.48 4.94
C ALA A 185 4.88 -3.20 5.86
N GLY A 186 5.30 -4.34 6.39
CA GLY A 186 4.44 -5.13 7.26
C GLY A 186 5.16 -6.28 7.94
N ALA A 187 4.39 -6.99 8.76
CA ALA A 187 4.84 -8.16 9.48
C ALA A 187 3.76 -9.23 9.48
N GLY A 188 4.18 -10.47 9.64
CA GLY A 188 3.27 -11.59 9.68
C GLY A 188 3.85 -12.85 10.29
N VAL A 189 2.99 -13.85 10.33
CA VAL A 189 3.32 -15.19 10.72
C VAL A 189 3.00 -16.17 9.61
N GLU A 190 3.80 -17.18 9.47
CA GLU A 190 3.65 -18.25 8.48
C GLU A 190 3.62 -19.59 9.19
N LEU A 191 2.70 -20.44 8.81
CA LEU A 191 2.62 -21.84 9.19
C LEU A 191 2.97 -22.71 7.97
N GLY A 192 4.16 -23.29 7.99
CA GLY A 192 4.56 -24.31 7.02
C GLY A 192 3.90 -25.65 7.37
N THR A 193 3.31 -26.27 6.35
CA THR A 193 2.67 -27.60 6.44
C THR A 193 3.18 -28.50 5.31
N GLY A 194 2.85 -29.79 5.36
CA GLY A 194 3.18 -30.69 4.26
C GLY A 194 2.46 -30.40 2.94
N ALA A 195 1.38 -29.60 2.98
CA ALA A 195 0.56 -29.25 1.82
C ALA A 195 0.86 -27.85 1.26
N GLY A 196 1.63 -27.04 1.99
CA GLY A 196 1.95 -25.65 1.60
C GLY A 196 2.08 -24.74 2.82
N HIS A 197 2.08 -23.44 2.59
CA HIS A 197 2.31 -22.42 3.58
C HIS A 197 1.09 -21.50 3.74
N PHE A 198 0.62 -21.35 4.97
CA PHE A 198 -0.43 -20.39 5.32
C PHE A 198 0.22 -19.17 5.97
N LEU A 199 -0.06 -18.00 5.46
CA LEU A 199 0.49 -16.75 5.95
C LEU A 199 -0.64 -15.84 6.42
N LEU A 200 -0.44 -15.20 7.56
CA LEU A 200 -1.28 -14.12 8.04
C LEU A 200 -0.39 -12.90 8.28
N ASP A 201 -0.68 -11.80 7.62
CA ASP A 201 0.10 -10.56 7.75
C ASP A 201 -0.76 -9.32 7.82
N ALA A 202 -0.17 -8.28 8.43
CA ALA A 202 -0.68 -6.93 8.44
C ALA A 202 0.37 -6.01 7.81
N ARG A 203 -0.07 -5.11 6.93
CA ARG A 203 0.77 -4.20 6.15
C ARG A 203 0.21 -2.79 6.18
N TYR A 204 1.12 -1.83 6.10
CA TYR A 204 0.80 -0.44 5.87
C TYR A 204 1.40 0.02 4.57
N TYR A 205 0.58 0.62 3.71
CA TYR A 205 1.00 1.30 2.49
C TYR A 205 0.89 2.81 2.68
N TYR A 206 1.94 3.51 2.28
CA TYR A 206 2.00 4.96 2.21
C TYR A 206 2.25 5.40 0.78
N GLY A 207 1.25 6.04 0.16
CA GLY A 207 1.36 6.61 -1.19
C GLY A 207 2.27 7.84 -1.18
N LEU A 208 3.14 7.91 -2.17
CA LEU A 208 4.06 9.03 -2.41
C LEU A 208 3.55 9.94 -3.53
N SER A 209 2.53 9.51 -4.26
CA SER A 209 1.83 10.32 -5.25
C SER A 209 0.50 10.83 -4.69
N ASP A 210 0.01 11.90 -5.29
CA ASP A 210 -1.28 12.49 -4.97
C ASP A 210 -2.35 12.04 -5.96
N ILE A 211 -3.58 11.85 -5.46
CA ILE A 211 -4.75 11.45 -6.26
C ILE A 211 -5.23 12.62 -7.13
N PHE A 212 -5.22 13.83 -6.56
CA PHE A 212 -5.56 15.07 -7.22
C PHE A 212 -4.31 15.87 -7.55
N LYS A 213 -4.43 16.88 -8.43
CA LYS A 213 -3.36 17.85 -8.67
C LYS A 213 -3.04 18.61 -7.38
N ASN A 214 -1.76 18.91 -7.20
CA ASN A 214 -1.21 19.59 -6.02
C ASN A 214 -0.40 20.86 -6.36
N GLY A 215 -0.74 21.53 -7.45
CA GLY A 215 -0.11 22.80 -7.85
C GLY A 215 -0.53 23.95 -6.93
N LYS A 216 0.18 25.06 -6.97
CA LYS A 216 -0.07 26.24 -6.12
C LYS A 216 -1.47 26.87 -6.25
N ARG A 217 -2.21 26.52 -7.30
CA ARG A 217 -3.58 27.01 -7.58
C ARG A 217 -4.64 25.94 -7.38
N ASP A 218 -4.22 24.71 -7.08
CA ASP A 218 -5.14 23.61 -6.86
C ASP A 218 -5.62 23.60 -5.41
N THR A 219 -6.79 23.04 -5.18
CA THR A 219 -7.45 23.01 -3.87
C THR A 219 -6.65 22.27 -2.82
N PHE A 220 -5.99 21.16 -3.24
CA PHE A 220 -5.24 20.30 -2.33
C PHE A 220 -3.74 20.40 -2.56
N GLY A 221 -2.99 20.71 -1.51
CA GLY A 221 -1.54 20.63 -1.50
C GLY A 221 -1.02 19.19 -1.34
N ARG A 222 -1.90 18.28 -0.85
CA ARG A 222 -1.62 16.85 -0.71
C ARG A 222 -2.92 16.04 -0.72
N SER A 223 -2.87 14.85 -1.32
CA SER A 223 -3.98 13.90 -1.37
C SER A 223 -3.47 12.46 -1.54
N ASN A 224 -2.61 12.00 -0.63
CA ASN A 224 -1.93 10.71 -0.74
C ASN A 224 -2.70 9.55 -0.10
N SER A 225 -2.63 8.38 -0.72
CA SER A 225 -3.30 7.16 -0.25
C SER A 225 -2.60 6.58 0.98
N GLN A 226 -3.37 6.14 1.97
CA GLN A 226 -2.90 5.44 3.18
C GLN A 226 -3.77 4.20 3.38
N ILE A 227 -3.16 3.01 3.36
CA ILE A 227 -3.91 1.76 3.39
C ILE A 227 -3.28 0.80 4.39
N ILE A 228 -4.07 0.38 5.38
CA ILE A 228 -3.76 -0.78 6.22
C ILE A 228 -4.42 -2.00 5.59
N THR A 229 -3.69 -3.09 5.46
CA THR A 229 -4.21 -4.34 4.87
C THR A 229 -3.90 -5.51 5.80
N VAL A 230 -4.90 -6.32 6.07
CA VAL A 230 -4.73 -7.63 6.75
C VAL A 230 -5.07 -8.72 5.74
N LYS A 231 -4.14 -9.65 5.54
CA LYS A 231 -4.24 -10.70 4.51
C LYS A 231 -4.02 -12.09 5.06
N LEU A 232 -4.77 -13.03 4.51
CA LEU A 232 -4.51 -14.46 4.57
C LEU A 232 -4.01 -14.91 3.20
N THR A 233 -2.84 -15.56 3.16
CA THR A 233 -2.21 -16.04 1.93
C THR A 233 -1.97 -17.54 2.03
N TYR A 234 -2.23 -18.27 0.96
CA TYR A 234 -1.84 -19.67 0.82
C TYR A 234 -0.85 -19.81 -0.32
N LEU A 235 0.31 -20.41 -0.03
CA LEU A 235 1.39 -20.64 -0.99
C LEU A 235 1.65 -22.15 -1.15
N ILE A 236 1.87 -22.55 -2.39
CA ILE A 236 2.23 -23.92 -2.78
C ILE A 236 3.66 -23.88 -3.31
N PRO A 237 4.59 -24.71 -2.79
CA PRO A 237 5.93 -24.80 -3.33
C PRO A 237 5.90 -25.46 -4.72
N VAL A 238 6.43 -24.73 -5.71
CA VAL A 238 6.55 -25.22 -7.11
C VAL A 238 7.93 -25.81 -7.34
N ARG A 239 8.95 -25.22 -6.71
CA ARG A 239 10.34 -25.67 -6.80
C ARG A 239 10.99 -25.56 -5.42
N LYS A 240 11.69 -26.63 -5.02
CA LYS A 240 12.57 -26.69 -3.83
C LYS A 240 14.02 -26.75 -4.25
#